data_b2a8c8ce8d07b7934e78c9598f5ee255
#
_entry.id   b2a8c8ce8d07b7934e78c9598f5ee255
#
_cell.length_a   1.000
_cell.length_b   1.000
_cell.length_c   1.000
_cell.angle_alpha   90.00
_cell.angle_beta   90.00
_cell.angle_gamma   90.00
#
_symmetry.space_group_name_H-M   'P 1'
#
loop_
_entity.id
_entity.type
_entity.pdbx_description
1 polymer ?
#
loop_
_entity_poly.entity_id
_entity_poly.type
_entity_poly.pdbx_seq_one_letter_code
_entity_poly.pdbx_strand_id
1 'polypeptide(L)'
;MQGCKIDIMKKVFLLMAVVVLSFAACAQGQKKMGNQRGPRQGGGMMMANKDSDSTFVALKNETLGKFKQLTFEDAESGKTMAYNLLVPKDYDGTKTYPLVLFMADASTVGTDATRPLTQGYGALVFASDRDQQKHPSFVLVPQYTEWAVQDDWSTTAEVEMTIRLLKAVCKEYKVDTNRLYTTGQSMGGMMSFYFNITHPDLFAASLFVSSQWDTTKMKDFGKKHFFYIVAGGDQKASGGMKDLAEVLKQQNARVDSALWSAKLPQAEQDRLAKDLIAKGSNINFITWEKGTVLPASGQGMEHMASFDYGYKIAAVRDWLFEQSK
;
A
#
# COMPACT_ATOMS: atom_id res chain seq x y z
N MET A 1 47.95 53.00 -42.27
CA MET A 1 47.56 52.01 -41.22
C MET A 1 46.20 51.35 -41.53
N GLN A 2 46.03 50.78 -42.73
CA GLN A 2 44.74 50.14 -43.16
C GLN A 2 44.91 48.70 -43.68
N GLY A 3 46.11 48.15 -43.62
CA GLY A 3 46.37 46.80 -44.16
C GLY A 3 46.33 45.63 -43.19
N CYS A 4 46.26 45.90 -41.89
CA CYS A 4 46.42 44.82 -40.86
C CYS A 4 45.11 44.28 -40.27
N LYS A 5 43.94 44.87 -40.58
CA LYS A 5 42.63 44.41 -40.04
C LYS A 5 41.86 43.38 -40.89
N ILE A 6 42.26 43.25 -42.16
CA ILE A 6 41.56 42.38 -43.12
C ILE A 6 42.04 40.92 -43.01
N ASP A 7 43.30 40.70 -42.60
CA ASP A 7 43.87 39.34 -42.51
C ASP A 7 43.44 38.57 -41.30
N ILE A 8 43.05 39.23 -40.20
CA ILE A 8 42.57 38.57 -38.96
C ILE A 8 41.12 38.07 -39.12
N MET A 9 40.31 38.81 -39.89
CA MET A 9 38.93 38.39 -40.13
C MET A 9 38.82 37.17 -41.07
N LYS A 10 39.72 37.02 -42.03
CA LYS A 10 39.72 35.85 -42.93
C LYS A 10 40.19 34.57 -42.24
N LYS A 11 41.12 34.68 -41.27
CA LYS A 11 41.55 33.49 -40.47
C LYS A 11 40.52 33.05 -39.46
N VAL A 12 39.70 33.93 -38.93
CA VAL A 12 38.59 33.57 -37.99
C VAL A 12 37.44 32.91 -38.72
N PHE A 13 37.13 33.31 -39.97
CA PHE A 13 36.09 32.67 -40.78
C PHE A 13 36.47 31.26 -41.26
N LEU A 14 37.76 30.99 -41.48
CA LEU A 14 38.22 29.68 -41.91
C LEU A 14 38.24 28.66 -40.75
N LEU A 15 38.47 29.11 -39.50
CA LEU A 15 38.41 28.25 -38.34
C LEU A 15 36.96 27.90 -37.91
N MET A 16 36.00 28.80 -38.16
CA MET A 16 34.59 28.48 -37.87
C MET A 16 33.96 27.52 -38.88
N ALA A 17 34.43 27.50 -40.14
CA ALA A 17 33.91 26.58 -41.15
C ALA A 17 34.36 25.12 -40.93
N VAL A 18 35.52 24.90 -40.30
CA VAL A 18 36.03 23.53 -40.01
C VAL A 18 35.41 22.93 -38.77
N VAL A 19 34.98 23.75 -37.79
CA VAL A 19 34.29 23.26 -36.55
C VAL A 19 32.82 22.89 -36.80
N VAL A 20 32.17 23.53 -37.80
CA VAL A 20 30.76 23.21 -38.13
C VAL A 20 30.62 21.90 -38.92
N LEU A 21 31.65 21.48 -39.66
CA LEU A 21 31.64 20.23 -40.43
C LEU A 21 31.97 18.99 -39.59
N SER A 22 32.57 19.14 -38.41
CA SER A 22 32.89 18.02 -37.51
C SER A 22 31.73 17.66 -36.57
N PHE A 23 30.68 18.48 -36.44
CA PHE A 23 29.51 18.17 -35.63
C PHE A 23 28.32 17.55 -36.40
N ALA A 24 28.39 17.57 -37.75
CA ALA A 24 27.32 17.00 -38.57
C ALA A 24 27.44 15.47 -38.80
N ALA A 25 28.57 14.86 -38.43
CA ALA A 25 28.82 13.43 -38.65
C ALA A 25 28.50 12.54 -37.43
N CYS A 26 28.17 13.12 -36.28
CA CYS A 26 27.80 12.36 -35.06
C CYS A 26 26.28 12.35 -34.72
N ALA A 27 25.45 12.94 -35.58
CA ALA A 27 24.00 13.05 -35.33
C ALA A 27 23.15 12.00 -36.08
N GLN A 28 23.76 10.99 -36.70
CA GLN A 28 23.05 9.88 -37.35
C GLN A 28 23.37 8.58 -36.63
N GLY A 29 22.73 8.34 -35.47
CA GLY A 29 22.91 7.07 -34.77
C GLY A 29 22.11 6.91 -33.48
N GLN A 30 21.41 7.91 -33.02
CA GLN A 30 20.44 7.72 -31.93
C GLN A 30 19.03 7.56 -32.51
N LYS A 31 18.69 6.32 -32.91
CA LYS A 31 17.29 5.90 -32.92
C LYS A 31 16.75 6.20 -31.52
N LYS A 32 15.92 7.23 -31.40
CA LYS A 32 14.98 7.33 -30.27
C LYS A 32 14.22 6.03 -30.25
N MET A 33 14.60 5.11 -29.38
CA MET A 33 13.65 4.13 -28.87
C MET A 33 12.58 4.95 -28.18
N GLY A 34 11.55 5.30 -28.91
CA GLY A 34 10.30 5.74 -28.37
C GLY A 34 9.79 4.58 -27.52
N ASN A 35 9.91 4.74 -26.22
CA ASN A 35 9.29 3.88 -25.25
C ASN A 35 7.77 4.17 -25.31
N GLN A 36 7.12 3.73 -26.42
CA GLN A 36 5.68 3.56 -26.46
C GLN A 36 5.38 2.36 -25.55
N ARG A 37 5.40 2.60 -24.25
CA ARG A 37 4.63 1.76 -23.33
C ARG A 37 3.17 2.09 -23.65
N GLY A 38 2.60 1.33 -24.57
CA GLY A 38 1.15 1.19 -24.65
C GLY A 38 0.59 0.82 -23.28
N PRO A 39 -0.71 1.05 -23.03
CA PRO A 39 -1.32 0.64 -21.78
C PRO A 39 -0.90 -0.81 -21.53
N ARG A 40 -0.24 -1.08 -20.40
CA ARG A 40 0.04 -2.45 -19.97
C ARG A 40 -1.32 -3.11 -19.80
N GLN A 41 -1.79 -3.78 -20.85
CA GLN A 41 -2.83 -4.78 -20.69
C GLN A 41 -2.34 -5.71 -19.60
N GLY A 42 -3.18 -5.87 -18.56
CA GLY A 42 -2.87 -6.62 -17.37
C GLY A 42 -2.34 -8.01 -17.67
N GLY A 43 -1.04 -8.12 -17.84
CA GLY A 43 -0.31 -9.35 -17.60
C GLY A 43 -0.42 -9.58 -16.11
N GLY A 44 -1.43 -10.39 -15.71
CA GLY A 44 -1.72 -10.64 -14.32
C GLY A 44 -0.46 -11.08 -13.62
N MET A 45 0.01 -10.27 -12.68
CA MET A 45 0.97 -10.72 -11.68
C MET A 45 0.31 -11.95 -11.04
N MET A 46 0.88 -13.14 -11.24
CA MET A 46 0.26 -14.36 -10.73
C MET A 46 0.22 -14.28 -9.21
N MET A 47 -0.97 -14.41 -8.65
CA MET A 47 -1.14 -14.59 -7.21
C MET A 47 -0.35 -15.83 -6.79
N ALA A 48 0.41 -15.73 -5.69
CA ALA A 48 1.09 -16.89 -5.14
C ALA A 48 0.03 -17.96 -4.77
N ASN A 49 0.24 -19.20 -5.24
CA ASN A 49 -0.62 -20.31 -4.80
C ASN A 49 -0.30 -20.61 -3.33
N LYS A 50 -1.31 -20.47 -2.47
CA LYS A 50 -1.23 -20.70 -1.03
C LYS A 50 -2.02 -21.94 -0.57
N ASP A 51 -2.42 -22.81 -1.49
CA ASP A 51 -3.19 -24.02 -1.16
C ASP A 51 -2.41 -25.02 -0.29
N SER A 52 -1.09 -24.91 -0.24
CA SER A 52 -0.24 -25.66 0.68
C SER A 52 -0.16 -25.09 2.11
N ASP A 53 -0.58 -23.83 2.33
CA ASP A 53 -0.68 -23.24 3.67
C ASP A 53 -2.00 -23.67 4.31
N SER A 54 -1.96 -24.73 5.12
CA SER A 54 -3.16 -25.31 5.76
C SER A 54 -3.86 -24.30 6.68
N THR A 55 -3.12 -23.39 7.30
CA THR A 55 -3.71 -22.35 8.16
C THR A 55 -4.43 -21.28 7.33
N PHE A 56 -3.90 -20.93 6.17
CA PHE A 56 -4.61 -20.05 5.24
C PHE A 56 -5.86 -20.71 4.67
N VAL A 57 -5.78 -21.99 4.27
CA VAL A 57 -6.94 -22.76 3.77
C VAL A 57 -8.05 -22.83 4.83
N ALA A 58 -7.68 -23.10 6.08
CA ALA A 58 -8.65 -23.11 7.19
C ALA A 58 -9.30 -21.74 7.38
N LEU A 59 -8.52 -20.65 7.42
CA LEU A 59 -9.02 -19.28 7.53
C LEU A 59 -9.96 -18.92 6.37
N LYS A 60 -9.57 -19.26 5.14
CA LYS A 60 -10.39 -19.04 3.94
C LYS A 60 -11.73 -19.76 4.03
N ASN A 61 -11.73 -21.03 4.43
CA ASN A 61 -12.96 -21.82 4.58
C ASN A 61 -13.86 -21.26 5.68
N GLU A 62 -13.29 -20.75 6.78
CA GLU A 62 -14.01 -20.14 7.89
C GLU A 62 -14.66 -18.80 7.49
N THR A 63 -13.98 -17.99 6.66
CA THR A 63 -14.30 -16.56 6.56
C THR A 63 -14.89 -16.12 5.23
N LEU A 64 -14.56 -16.81 4.13
CA LEU A 64 -14.92 -16.33 2.77
C LEU A 64 -16.45 -16.19 2.62
N GLY A 65 -17.21 -17.12 3.13
CA GLY A 65 -18.68 -17.12 3.06
C GLY A 65 -19.37 -16.08 3.94
N LYS A 66 -18.63 -15.39 4.82
CA LYS A 66 -19.18 -14.32 5.68
C LYS A 66 -19.30 -12.98 4.94
N PHE A 67 -18.58 -12.79 3.82
CA PHE A 67 -18.64 -11.58 3.04
C PHE A 67 -19.81 -11.57 2.06
N LYS A 68 -20.53 -10.46 2.04
CA LYS A 68 -21.51 -10.14 0.98
C LYS A 68 -20.79 -9.48 -0.18
N GLN A 69 -21.04 -9.92 -1.40
CA GLN A 69 -20.58 -9.26 -2.62
C GLN A 69 -21.63 -8.26 -3.09
N LEU A 70 -21.26 -7.02 -3.25
CA LEU A 70 -22.14 -5.90 -3.53
C LEU A 70 -21.52 -5.03 -4.64
N THR A 71 -22.31 -4.11 -5.15
CA THR A 71 -21.86 -3.12 -6.15
C THR A 71 -22.21 -1.72 -5.68
N PHE A 72 -21.27 -0.81 -5.79
CA PHE A 72 -21.45 0.61 -5.54
C PHE A 72 -21.55 1.35 -6.88
N GLU A 73 -22.61 2.11 -7.06
CA GLU A 73 -22.79 3.02 -8.19
C GLU A 73 -22.31 4.41 -7.78
N ASP A 74 -21.22 4.84 -8.40
CA ASP A 74 -20.63 6.15 -8.08
C ASP A 74 -21.20 7.24 -9.01
N ALA A 75 -22.11 8.03 -8.49
CA ALA A 75 -22.75 9.09 -9.24
C ALA A 75 -21.78 10.17 -9.74
N GLU A 76 -20.62 10.36 -9.06
CA GLU A 76 -19.65 11.39 -9.44
C GLU A 76 -18.83 10.99 -10.66
N SER A 77 -18.35 9.74 -10.72
CA SER A 77 -17.58 9.22 -11.85
C SER A 77 -18.43 8.55 -12.93
N GLY A 78 -19.68 8.22 -12.64
CA GLY A 78 -20.55 7.40 -13.50
C GLY A 78 -20.10 5.94 -13.64
N LYS A 79 -19.18 5.49 -12.77
CA LYS A 79 -18.64 4.12 -12.76
C LYS A 79 -19.27 3.30 -11.65
N THR A 80 -19.09 1.98 -11.73
CA THR A 80 -19.47 1.04 -10.69
C THR A 80 -18.22 0.40 -10.08
N MET A 81 -18.27 0.05 -8.78
CA MET A 81 -17.22 -0.66 -8.07
C MET A 81 -17.83 -1.87 -7.36
N ALA A 82 -17.38 -3.06 -7.71
CA ALA A 82 -17.68 -4.24 -6.93
C ALA A 82 -16.92 -4.19 -5.59
N TYR A 83 -17.55 -4.65 -4.53
CA TYR A 83 -16.91 -4.72 -3.21
C TYR A 83 -17.44 -5.86 -2.37
N ASN A 84 -16.67 -6.26 -1.38
CA ASN A 84 -17.08 -7.23 -0.38
C ASN A 84 -17.29 -6.52 0.95
N LEU A 85 -18.35 -6.88 1.67
CA LEU A 85 -18.66 -6.33 2.98
C LEU A 85 -18.93 -7.45 3.97
N LEU A 86 -18.11 -7.50 5.03
CA LEU A 86 -18.45 -8.23 6.24
C LEU A 86 -19.28 -7.32 7.13
N VAL A 87 -20.41 -7.81 7.57
CA VAL A 87 -21.24 -7.19 8.63
C VAL A 87 -21.04 -7.97 9.91
N PRO A 88 -20.83 -7.34 11.08
CA PRO A 88 -20.70 -8.05 12.35
C PRO A 88 -21.87 -9.00 12.59
N LYS A 89 -21.60 -10.22 13.13
CA LYS A 89 -22.61 -11.28 13.27
C LYS A 89 -23.87 -10.82 14.01
N ASP A 90 -23.70 -10.04 15.09
CA ASP A 90 -24.79 -9.58 15.95
C ASP A 90 -25.25 -8.15 15.61
N TYR A 91 -25.03 -7.73 14.37
CA TYR A 91 -25.47 -6.41 13.91
C TYR A 91 -26.98 -6.36 13.73
N ASP A 92 -27.63 -5.52 14.52
CA ASP A 92 -29.08 -5.29 14.51
C ASP A 92 -29.48 -3.84 14.20
N GLY A 93 -28.49 -2.99 13.89
CA GLY A 93 -28.70 -1.55 13.64
C GLY A 93 -28.88 -0.70 14.89
N THR A 94 -28.78 -1.24 16.10
CA THR A 94 -28.91 -0.47 17.36
C THR A 94 -27.59 0.06 17.87
N LYS A 95 -26.51 -0.71 17.71
CA LYS A 95 -25.15 -0.38 18.15
C LYS A 95 -24.30 0.06 16.98
N THR A 96 -23.29 0.91 17.25
CA THR A 96 -22.26 1.28 16.29
C THR A 96 -21.06 0.33 16.42
N TYR A 97 -20.41 0.04 15.28
CA TYR A 97 -19.23 -0.83 15.20
C TYR A 97 -18.14 -0.15 14.39
N PRO A 98 -16.85 -0.39 14.70
CA PRO A 98 -15.74 0.08 13.88
C PRO A 98 -15.78 -0.52 12.49
N LEU A 99 -15.03 0.08 11.55
CA LEU A 99 -14.86 -0.42 10.19
C LEU A 99 -13.39 -0.45 9.80
N VAL A 100 -12.96 -1.58 9.24
CA VAL A 100 -11.66 -1.76 8.57
C VAL A 100 -11.86 -1.68 7.07
N LEU A 101 -11.23 -0.70 6.42
CA LEU A 101 -11.10 -0.62 4.97
C LEU A 101 -9.79 -1.34 4.58
N PHE A 102 -9.92 -2.51 3.96
CA PHE A 102 -8.80 -3.28 3.44
C PHE A 102 -8.69 -3.15 1.93
N MET A 103 -7.50 -2.86 1.44
CA MET A 103 -7.19 -2.76 0.00
C MET A 103 -6.07 -3.74 -0.35
N ALA A 104 -6.35 -4.59 -1.33
CA ALA A 104 -5.41 -5.59 -1.82
C ALA A 104 -4.34 -4.98 -2.75
N ASP A 105 -3.34 -5.77 -3.10
CA ASP A 105 -2.30 -5.39 -4.05
C ASP A 105 -2.75 -5.51 -5.51
N ALA A 106 -1.89 -5.04 -6.41
CA ALA A 106 -2.15 -4.98 -7.85
C ALA A 106 -2.37 -6.36 -8.51
N SER A 107 -1.99 -7.47 -7.88
CA SER A 107 -2.22 -8.81 -8.44
C SER A 107 -3.70 -9.21 -8.46
N THR A 108 -4.53 -8.53 -7.66
CA THR A 108 -5.96 -8.80 -7.55
C THR A 108 -6.82 -8.00 -8.54
N VAL A 109 -6.22 -7.06 -9.26
CA VAL A 109 -6.92 -6.21 -10.23
C VAL A 109 -7.68 -7.04 -11.27
N GLY A 110 -8.91 -6.60 -11.58
CA GLY A 110 -9.82 -7.25 -12.52
C GLY A 110 -11.27 -7.16 -12.09
N THR A 111 -12.12 -8.05 -12.58
CA THR A 111 -13.58 -8.03 -12.35
C THR A 111 -14.06 -9.08 -11.33
N ASP A 112 -13.19 -9.98 -10.90
CA ASP A 112 -13.54 -11.02 -9.92
C ASP A 112 -13.41 -10.48 -8.49
N ALA A 113 -14.55 -10.16 -7.88
CA ALA A 113 -14.62 -9.60 -6.53
C ALA A 113 -14.10 -10.55 -5.43
N THR A 114 -13.87 -11.84 -5.72
CA THR A 114 -13.31 -12.77 -4.72
C THR A 114 -11.79 -12.64 -4.61
N ARG A 115 -11.10 -12.13 -5.63
CA ARG A 115 -9.64 -12.06 -5.67
C ARG A 115 -9.01 -11.31 -4.48
N PRO A 116 -9.49 -10.12 -4.06
CA PRO A 116 -8.92 -9.43 -2.91
C PRO A 116 -9.11 -10.17 -1.59
N LEU A 117 -10.09 -11.08 -1.50
CA LEU A 117 -10.29 -11.94 -0.32
C LEU A 117 -9.38 -13.17 -0.36
N THR A 118 -9.17 -13.77 -1.54
CA THR A 118 -8.46 -15.04 -1.68
C THR A 118 -6.96 -14.91 -1.92
N GLN A 119 -6.46 -13.68 -2.03
CA GLN A 119 -5.05 -13.41 -2.25
C GLN A 119 -4.16 -13.79 -1.06
N GLY A 120 -4.66 -13.67 0.18
CA GLY A 120 -3.91 -13.98 1.39
C GLY A 120 -4.68 -13.67 2.68
N TYR A 121 -3.94 -13.58 3.76
CA TYR A 121 -4.51 -13.35 5.09
C TYR A 121 -5.22 -12.00 5.23
N GLY A 122 -4.78 -10.95 4.57
CA GLY A 122 -5.23 -9.56 4.62
C GLY A 122 -6.62 -9.31 5.18
N ALA A 123 -7.65 -9.26 4.31
CA ALA A 123 -9.03 -9.04 4.74
C ALA A 123 -9.58 -10.16 5.65
N LEU A 124 -9.15 -11.43 5.40
CA LEU A 124 -9.74 -12.59 6.05
C LEU A 124 -9.45 -12.67 7.54
N VAL A 125 -8.28 -12.20 8.01
CA VAL A 125 -7.97 -12.23 9.45
C VAL A 125 -8.96 -11.40 10.27
N PHE A 126 -9.40 -10.24 9.72
CA PHE A 126 -10.39 -9.39 10.38
C PHE A 126 -11.81 -10.01 10.40
N ALA A 127 -12.06 -10.97 9.51
CA ALA A 127 -13.31 -11.74 9.45
C ALA A 127 -13.28 -13.03 10.28
N SER A 128 -12.12 -13.42 10.84
CA SER A 128 -11.98 -14.61 11.65
C SER A 128 -12.87 -14.55 12.91
N ASP A 129 -13.32 -15.71 13.38
CA ASP A 129 -14.10 -15.80 14.62
C ASP A 129 -13.34 -15.20 15.81
N ARG A 130 -12.02 -15.44 15.87
CA ARG A 130 -11.15 -14.84 16.90
C ARG A 130 -11.22 -13.32 16.89
N ASP A 131 -11.02 -12.70 15.72
CA ASP A 131 -10.97 -11.24 15.64
C ASP A 131 -12.37 -10.64 15.78
N GLN A 132 -13.41 -11.25 15.20
CA GLN A 132 -14.79 -10.79 15.34
C GLN A 132 -15.37 -10.95 16.75
N GLN A 133 -14.95 -11.97 17.50
CA GLN A 133 -15.34 -12.11 18.94
C GLN A 133 -14.68 -11.02 19.79
N LYS A 134 -13.43 -10.68 19.51
CA LYS A 134 -12.69 -9.67 20.27
C LYS A 134 -13.01 -8.24 19.83
N HIS A 135 -13.13 -8.04 18.52
CA HIS A 135 -13.30 -6.74 17.85
C HIS A 135 -14.40 -6.83 16.79
N PRO A 136 -15.68 -6.98 17.19
CA PRO A 136 -16.77 -6.96 16.20
C PRO A 136 -16.68 -5.72 15.33
N SER A 137 -16.56 -5.91 14.01
CA SER A 137 -16.31 -4.82 13.10
C SER A 137 -16.82 -5.11 11.70
N PHE A 138 -17.14 -4.07 10.94
CA PHE A 138 -17.28 -4.16 9.50
C PHE A 138 -15.91 -4.34 8.86
N VAL A 139 -15.86 -5.10 7.76
CA VAL A 139 -14.66 -5.18 6.90
C VAL A 139 -15.11 -4.88 5.47
N LEU A 140 -14.61 -3.77 4.93
CA LEU A 140 -14.91 -3.29 3.58
C LEU A 140 -13.73 -3.56 2.67
N VAL A 141 -13.97 -4.27 1.57
CA VAL A 141 -12.93 -4.73 0.64
C VAL A 141 -13.33 -4.40 -0.80
N PRO A 142 -12.91 -3.26 -1.34
CA PRO A 142 -13.16 -2.89 -2.73
C PRO A 142 -12.43 -3.82 -3.72
N GLN A 143 -13.01 -3.99 -4.90
CA GLN A 143 -12.37 -4.60 -6.07
C GLN A 143 -12.02 -3.53 -7.09
N TYR A 144 -10.75 -3.47 -7.46
CA TYR A 144 -10.24 -2.51 -8.45
C TYR A 144 -10.16 -3.16 -9.83
N THR A 145 -10.58 -2.43 -10.86
CA THR A 145 -10.54 -2.90 -12.24
C THR A 145 -9.24 -2.56 -12.95
N GLU A 146 -8.49 -1.61 -12.40
CA GLU A 146 -7.19 -1.15 -12.89
C GLU A 146 -6.22 -0.90 -11.72
N TRP A 147 -4.95 -0.68 -12.00
CA TRP A 147 -4.00 -0.25 -10.97
C TRP A 147 -4.40 1.13 -10.47
N ALA A 148 -5.03 1.18 -9.29
CA ALA A 148 -5.61 2.39 -8.74
C ALA A 148 -4.57 3.47 -8.46
N VAL A 149 -3.34 3.08 -8.09
CA VAL A 149 -2.19 3.96 -7.91
C VAL A 149 -0.96 3.42 -8.64
N GLN A 150 -0.08 4.30 -9.10
CA GLN A 150 1.13 3.98 -9.85
C GLN A 150 2.38 4.35 -9.04
N ASP A 151 3.55 3.88 -9.49
CA ASP A 151 4.84 4.15 -8.88
C ASP A 151 5.32 5.61 -9.03
N ASP A 152 4.72 6.36 -9.93
CA ASP A 152 4.93 7.80 -10.12
C ASP A 152 3.94 8.65 -9.30
N TRP A 153 3.22 8.00 -8.37
CA TRP A 153 2.23 8.59 -7.47
C TRP A 153 0.94 9.07 -8.16
N SER A 154 0.76 8.80 -9.43
CA SER A 154 -0.50 9.06 -10.12
C SER A 154 -1.60 8.11 -9.61
N THR A 155 -2.84 8.60 -9.65
CA THR A 155 -4.03 7.88 -9.15
C THR A 155 -5.10 7.80 -10.23
N THR A 156 -5.95 6.78 -10.15
CA THR A 156 -7.16 6.68 -11.00
C THR A 156 -8.40 7.17 -10.24
N ALA A 157 -9.52 7.26 -10.93
CA ALA A 157 -10.79 7.62 -10.32
C ALA A 157 -11.23 6.64 -9.23
N GLU A 158 -10.78 5.38 -9.28
CA GLU A 158 -11.14 4.34 -8.31
C GLU A 158 -10.64 4.66 -6.89
N VAL A 159 -9.60 5.49 -6.75
CA VAL A 159 -9.07 5.91 -5.45
C VAL A 159 -10.10 6.74 -4.69
N GLU A 160 -10.56 7.85 -5.26
CA GLU A 160 -11.58 8.70 -4.61
C GLU A 160 -12.96 8.02 -4.56
N MET A 161 -13.27 7.17 -5.53
CA MET A 161 -14.45 6.31 -5.52
C MET A 161 -14.47 5.39 -4.30
N THR A 162 -13.30 4.88 -3.85
CA THR A 162 -13.17 4.10 -2.61
C THR A 162 -13.61 4.90 -1.37
N ILE A 163 -13.24 6.17 -1.30
CA ILE A 163 -13.67 7.05 -0.19
C ILE A 163 -15.17 7.32 -0.23
N ARG A 164 -15.74 7.50 -1.42
CA ARG A 164 -17.20 7.66 -1.58
C ARG A 164 -17.95 6.38 -1.21
N LEU A 165 -17.44 5.21 -1.60
CA LEU A 165 -17.96 3.92 -1.16
C LEU A 165 -17.93 3.78 0.37
N LEU A 166 -16.78 4.08 1.01
CA LEU A 166 -16.67 4.06 2.47
C LEU A 166 -17.73 4.96 3.14
N LYS A 167 -17.90 6.19 2.63
CA LYS A 167 -18.92 7.13 3.14
C LYS A 167 -20.35 6.60 2.93
N ALA A 168 -20.62 5.95 1.80
CA ALA A 168 -21.92 5.33 1.53
C ALA A 168 -22.21 4.20 2.53
N VAL A 169 -21.25 3.32 2.78
CA VAL A 169 -21.37 2.26 3.79
C VAL A 169 -21.59 2.84 5.20
N CYS A 170 -20.84 3.89 5.58
CA CYS A 170 -21.04 4.56 6.88
C CYS A 170 -22.42 5.23 7.01
N LYS A 171 -23.04 5.62 5.89
CA LYS A 171 -24.40 6.19 5.89
C LYS A 171 -25.47 5.10 5.97
N GLU A 172 -25.25 3.96 5.34
CA GLU A 172 -26.18 2.84 5.27
C GLU A 172 -26.20 2.04 6.58
N TYR A 173 -25.05 1.84 7.20
CA TYR A 173 -24.87 1.05 8.40
C TYR A 173 -24.48 1.92 9.62
N LYS A 174 -24.75 1.42 10.82
CA LYS A 174 -24.31 2.04 12.09
C LYS A 174 -22.81 1.84 12.31
N VAL A 175 -21.99 2.47 11.46
CA VAL A 175 -20.53 2.49 11.62
C VAL A 175 -20.13 3.57 12.62
N ASP A 176 -19.20 3.23 13.52
CA ASP A 176 -18.56 4.21 14.40
C ASP A 176 -17.48 4.97 13.60
N THR A 177 -17.83 6.16 13.15
CA THR A 177 -16.92 6.99 12.33
C THR A 177 -15.70 7.53 13.09
N ASN A 178 -15.65 7.40 14.42
CA ASN A 178 -14.46 7.67 15.21
C ASN A 178 -13.47 6.48 15.21
N ARG A 179 -13.90 5.31 14.77
CA ARG A 179 -13.11 4.09 14.70
C ARG A 179 -13.10 3.52 13.28
N LEU A 180 -12.69 4.34 12.32
CA LEU A 180 -12.40 3.92 10.96
C LEU A 180 -10.91 3.60 10.84
N TYR A 181 -10.58 2.45 10.32
CA TYR A 181 -9.20 2.01 10.10
C TYR A 181 -8.95 1.72 8.64
N THR A 182 -7.74 2.02 8.17
CA THR A 182 -7.33 1.67 6.82
C THR A 182 -6.10 0.79 6.82
N THR A 183 -6.11 -0.20 5.96
CA THR A 183 -4.98 -1.09 5.77
C THR A 183 -4.93 -1.59 4.33
N GLY A 184 -3.75 -1.96 3.91
CA GLY A 184 -3.53 -2.55 2.60
C GLY A 184 -2.06 -2.93 2.41
N GLN A 185 -1.82 -3.68 1.36
CA GLN A 185 -0.50 -4.16 1.00
C GLN A 185 -0.13 -3.70 -0.41
N SER A 186 1.16 -3.38 -0.65
CA SER A 186 1.62 -2.89 -1.95
C SER A 186 0.74 -1.73 -2.48
N MET A 187 0.07 -1.88 -3.61
CA MET A 187 -0.87 -0.90 -4.16
C MET A 187 -1.91 -0.45 -3.11
N GLY A 188 -2.51 -1.38 -2.37
CA GLY A 188 -3.48 -1.05 -1.32
C GLY A 188 -2.87 -0.28 -0.14
N GLY A 189 -1.63 -0.58 0.21
CA GLY A 189 -0.88 0.18 1.21
C GLY A 189 -0.53 1.59 0.73
N MET A 190 -0.19 1.74 -0.56
CA MET A 190 0.01 3.05 -1.21
C MET A 190 -1.28 3.89 -1.14
N MET A 191 -2.44 3.29 -1.42
CA MET A 191 -3.73 3.96 -1.27
C MET A 191 -4.00 4.36 0.18
N SER A 192 -3.64 3.51 1.15
CA SER A 192 -3.78 3.85 2.57
C SER A 192 -2.93 5.07 2.95
N PHE A 193 -1.70 5.20 2.44
CA PHE A 193 -0.88 6.40 2.60
C PHE A 193 -1.56 7.62 1.96
N TYR A 194 -2.00 7.49 0.72
CA TYR A 194 -2.70 8.56 0.00
C TYR A 194 -3.91 9.08 0.79
N PHE A 195 -4.74 8.18 1.31
CA PHE A 195 -5.92 8.58 2.11
C PHE A 195 -5.54 9.30 3.41
N ASN A 196 -4.47 8.88 4.08
CA ASN A 196 -4.00 9.58 5.29
C ASN A 196 -3.44 10.98 4.99
N ILE A 197 -3.04 11.24 3.74
CA ILE A 197 -2.56 12.55 3.28
C ILE A 197 -3.74 13.43 2.85
N THR A 198 -4.64 12.90 2.01
CA THR A 198 -5.72 13.68 1.37
C THR A 198 -6.98 13.81 2.24
N HIS A 199 -7.19 12.85 3.15
CA HIS A 199 -8.30 12.83 4.12
C HIS A 199 -7.75 12.67 5.55
N PRO A 200 -6.99 13.68 6.06
CA PRO A 200 -6.17 13.53 7.26
C PRO A 200 -6.96 13.16 8.53
N ASP A 201 -8.24 13.51 8.61
CA ASP A 201 -9.06 13.28 9.80
C ASP A 201 -10.05 12.11 9.63
N LEU A 202 -9.89 11.33 8.55
CA LEU A 202 -10.84 10.27 8.25
C LEU A 202 -10.59 9.01 9.09
N PHE A 203 -9.34 8.56 9.21
CA PHE A 203 -8.99 7.31 9.87
C PHE A 203 -8.40 7.55 11.26
N ALA A 204 -8.82 6.73 12.23
CA ALA A 204 -8.29 6.71 13.58
C ALA A 204 -6.87 6.12 13.63
N ALA A 205 -6.64 5.07 12.85
CA ALA A 205 -5.33 4.45 12.71
C ALA A 205 -5.18 3.69 11.39
N SER A 206 -3.93 3.30 11.07
CA SER A 206 -3.59 2.62 9.83
C SER A 206 -2.58 1.49 10.05
N LEU A 207 -2.63 0.48 9.18
CA LEU A 207 -1.62 -0.56 9.07
C LEU A 207 -1.12 -0.61 7.62
N PHE A 208 0.10 -0.13 7.38
CA PHE A 208 0.74 -0.15 6.06
C PHE A 208 1.62 -1.38 5.93
N VAL A 209 1.39 -2.19 4.88
CA VAL A 209 2.16 -3.43 4.66
C VAL A 209 2.86 -3.35 3.30
N SER A 210 4.19 -3.48 3.31
CA SER A 210 5.05 -3.60 2.11
C SER A 210 4.67 -2.61 1.00
N SER A 211 4.63 -1.34 1.34
CA SER A 211 4.23 -0.24 0.45
C SER A 211 5.07 1.00 0.73
N GLN A 212 4.90 2.04 -0.06
CA GLN A 212 5.52 3.37 0.13
C GLN A 212 4.65 4.43 -0.52
N TRP A 213 4.96 5.69 -0.27
CA TRP A 213 4.33 6.84 -0.92
C TRP A 213 5.30 8.02 -0.98
N ASP A 214 4.97 9.04 -1.77
CA ASP A 214 5.70 10.30 -1.87
C ASP A 214 5.79 11.00 -0.50
N THR A 215 6.94 10.92 0.13
CA THR A 215 7.17 11.48 1.47
C THR A 215 7.13 13.01 1.48
N THR A 216 7.29 13.68 0.32
CA THR A 216 7.17 15.15 0.22
C THR A 216 5.74 15.65 0.49
N LYS A 217 4.75 14.74 0.41
CA LYS A 217 3.34 15.02 0.68
C LYS A 217 2.93 14.67 2.13
N MET A 218 3.80 14.06 2.92
CA MET A 218 3.48 13.56 4.27
C MET A 218 3.63 14.64 5.34
N LYS A 219 3.03 15.81 5.10
CA LYS A 219 2.92 16.91 6.04
C LYS A 219 2.07 16.47 7.25
N ASP A 220 2.53 16.72 8.46
CA ASP A 220 1.83 16.33 9.70
C ASP A 220 1.65 14.80 9.91
N PHE A 221 2.40 13.96 9.19
CA PHE A 221 2.28 12.50 9.30
C PHE A 221 2.71 12.00 10.70
N GLY A 222 3.57 12.76 11.40
CA GLY A 222 3.99 12.50 12.77
C GLY A 222 2.87 12.57 13.82
N LYS A 223 1.69 13.06 13.47
CA LYS A 223 0.51 13.10 14.35
C LYS A 223 -0.41 11.88 14.18
N LYS A 224 -0.12 10.99 13.22
CA LYS A 224 -0.95 9.81 12.91
C LYS A 224 -0.64 8.64 13.82
N HIS A 225 -1.58 7.72 13.91
CA HIS A 225 -1.45 6.46 14.60
C HIS A 225 -1.31 5.34 13.56
N PHE A 226 -0.15 4.68 13.51
CA PHE A 226 0.01 3.60 12.53
C PHE A 226 1.11 2.60 12.87
N PHE A 227 0.93 1.41 12.34
CA PHE A 227 2.00 0.45 12.11
C PHE A 227 2.44 0.48 10.65
N TYR A 228 3.74 0.36 10.43
CA TYR A 228 4.31 0.19 9.11
C TYR A 228 5.22 -1.03 9.11
N ILE A 229 4.90 -2.03 8.28
CA ILE A 229 5.55 -3.35 8.29
C ILE A 229 6.12 -3.64 6.91
N VAL A 230 7.42 -3.95 6.82
CA VAL A 230 8.12 -4.25 5.57
C VAL A 230 9.10 -5.41 5.73
N ALA A 231 9.44 -6.09 4.63
CA ALA A 231 10.58 -6.99 4.59
C ALA A 231 11.87 -6.23 4.30
N GLY A 232 12.95 -6.57 4.97
CA GLY A 232 14.26 -5.92 4.80
C GLY A 232 14.87 -6.11 3.41
N GLY A 233 14.48 -7.15 2.68
CA GLY A 233 14.90 -7.40 1.30
C GLY A 233 13.95 -6.81 0.24
N ASP A 234 12.80 -6.28 0.60
CA ASP A 234 11.95 -5.46 -0.26
C ASP A 234 12.54 -4.05 -0.34
N GLN A 235 13.46 -3.85 -1.30
CA GLN A 235 14.21 -2.59 -1.42
C GLN A 235 13.31 -1.36 -1.53
N LYS A 236 12.15 -1.50 -2.19
CA LYS A 236 11.24 -0.39 -2.45
C LYS A 236 10.49 0.01 -1.18
N ALA A 237 9.84 -0.93 -0.52
CA ALA A 237 9.09 -0.66 0.69
C ALA A 237 10.01 -0.32 1.88
N SER A 238 11.15 -1.02 2.05
CA SER A 238 12.11 -0.71 3.10
C SER A 238 12.84 0.62 2.87
N GLY A 239 13.05 1.01 1.61
CA GLY A 239 13.52 2.35 1.23
C GLY A 239 12.51 3.42 1.63
N GLY A 240 11.24 3.25 1.24
CA GLY A 240 10.16 4.17 1.60
C GLY A 240 9.96 4.28 3.13
N MET A 241 10.17 3.19 3.88
CA MET A 241 10.15 3.26 5.36
C MET A 241 11.30 4.13 5.91
N LYS A 242 12.50 4.04 5.35
CA LYS A 242 13.64 4.88 5.74
C LYS A 242 13.37 6.35 5.42
N ASP A 243 12.86 6.63 4.22
CA ASP A 243 12.52 7.99 3.82
C ASP A 243 11.44 8.60 4.72
N LEU A 244 10.42 7.83 5.07
CA LEU A 244 9.39 8.26 6.03
C LEU A 244 9.98 8.49 7.43
N ALA A 245 10.92 7.65 7.89
CA ALA A 245 11.58 7.84 9.18
C ALA A 245 12.28 9.20 9.27
N GLU A 246 12.94 9.64 8.19
CA GLU A 246 13.60 10.96 8.16
C GLU A 246 12.58 12.11 8.20
N VAL A 247 11.44 11.98 7.49
CA VAL A 247 10.36 12.97 7.56
C VAL A 247 9.76 13.05 8.97
N LEU A 248 9.51 11.90 9.60
CA LEU A 248 8.97 11.84 10.98
C LEU A 248 9.94 12.45 11.99
N LYS A 249 11.24 12.20 11.83
CA LYS A 249 12.30 12.83 12.66
C LYS A 249 12.30 14.35 12.52
N GLN A 250 12.14 14.89 11.29
CA GLN A 250 12.02 16.34 11.05
C GLN A 250 10.76 16.93 11.71
N GLN A 251 9.71 16.13 11.85
CA GLN A 251 8.47 16.50 12.53
C GLN A 251 8.53 16.31 14.06
N ASN A 252 9.69 15.90 14.62
CA ASN A 252 9.88 15.55 16.03
C ASN A 252 8.90 14.46 16.50
N ALA A 253 8.45 13.58 15.60
CA ALA A 253 7.58 12.48 15.97
C ALA A 253 8.38 11.35 16.62
N ARG A 254 7.83 10.75 17.66
CA ARG A 254 8.38 9.53 18.24
C ARG A 254 8.00 8.33 17.39
N VAL A 255 8.99 7.55 16.98
CA VAL A 255 8.84 6.29 16.27
C VAL A 255 9.51 5.18 17.07
N ASP A 256 8.77 4.17 17.44
CA ASP A 256 9.34 2.95 17.99
C ASP A 256 9.50 1.92 16.85
N SER A 257 10.65 1.29 16.77
CA SER A 257 10.95 0.32 15.70
C SER A 257 11.53 -0.97 16.25
N ALA A 258 11.32 -2.04 15.50
CA ALA A 258 11.84 -3.37 15.80
C ALA A 258 12.17 -4.13 14.51
N LEU A 259 13.13 -5.06 14.64
CA LEU A 259 13.56 -5.96 13.58
C LEU A 259 13.64 -7.37 14.15
N TRP A 260 12.99 -8.33 13.49
CA TRP A 260 13.07 -9.74 13.84
C TRP A 260 12.78 -10.65 12.66
N SER A 261 13.09 -11.93 12.79
CA SER A 261 12.88 -12.93 11.77
C SER A 261 11.39 -13.27 11.61
N ALA A 262 10.88 -13.26 10.38
CA ALA A 262 9.53 -13.73 10.07
C ALA A 262 9.32 -15.23 10.37
N LYS A 263 10.41 -15.99 10.58
CA LYS A 263 10.38 -17.43 10.89
C LYS A 263 10.18 -17.72 12.39
N LEU A 264 10.17 -16.70 13.24
CA LEU A 264 9.85 -16.90 14.66
C LEU A 264 8.43 -17.47 14.81
N PRO A 265 8.18 -18.29 15.84
CA PRO A 265 6.83 -18.74 16.17
C PRO A 265 5.86 -17.57 16.33
N GLN A 266 4.61 -17.73 15.90
CA GLN A 266 3.60 -16.65 15.95
C GLN A 266 3.46 -16.04 17.34
N ALA A 267 3.45 -16.88 18.40
CA ALA A 267 3.37 -16.38 19.78
C ALA A 267 4.53 -15.47 20.18
N GLU A 268 5.74 -15.73 19.65
CA GLU A 268 6.91 -14.90 19.90
C GLU A 268 6.82 -13.58 19.12
N GLN A 269 6.35 -13.60 17.87
CA GLN A 269 6.10 -12.40 17.10
C GLN A 269 5.05 -11.51 17.80
N ASP A 270 3.96 -12.10 18.31
CA ASP A 270 2.94 -11.37 19.08
C ASP A 270 3.52 -10.78 20.38
N ARG A 271 4.41 -11.52 21.07
CA ARG A 271 5.11 -11.00 22.27
C ARG A 271 5.99 -9.81 21.94
N LEU A 272 6.82 -9.91 20.88
CA LEU A 272 7.69 -8.81 20.43
C LEU A 272 6.89 -7.57 20.00
N ALA A 273 5.75 -7.78 19.33
CA ALA A 273 4.87 -6.68 18.97
C ALA A 273 4.24 -6.01 20.21
N LYS A 274 3.85 -6.78 21.23
CA LYS A 274 3.37 -6.23 22.51
C LYS A 274 4.46 -5.43 23.23
N ASP A 275 5.71 -5.92 23.23
CA ASP A 275 6.84 -5.20 23.81
C ASP A 275 7.12 -3.89 23.05
N LEU A 276 6.93 -3.88 21.71
CA LEU A 276 7.04 -2.67 20.91
C LEU A 276 5.92 -1.66 21.27
N ILE A 277 4.67 -2.11 21.34
CA ILE A 277 3.49 -1.31 21.70
C ILE A 277 3.66 -0.72 23.12
N ALA A 278 4.18 -1.50 24.05
CA ALA A 278 4.38 -1.07 25.45
C ALA A 278 5.36 0.12 25.59
N LYS A 279 6.17 0.41 24.57
CA LYS A 279 6.99 1.62 24.53
C LYS A 279 6.17 2.91 24.42
N GLY A 280 4.91 2.82 23.92
CA GLY A 280 3.93 3.90 23.96
C GLY A 280 4.00 4.90 22.81
N SER A 281 4.63 4.56 21.67
CA SER A 281 4.56 5.39 20.47
C SER A 281 3.27 5.15 19.69
N ASN A 282 2.73 6.21 19.09
CA ASN A 282 1.64 6.11 18.13
C ASN A 282 2.10 5.60 16.75
N ILE A 283 3.41 5.61 16.50
CA ILE A 283 4.02 5.23 15.23
C ILE A 283 5.00 4.09 15.51
N ASN A 284 4.73 2.94 14.89
CA ASN A 284 5.49 1.73 15.11
C ASN A 284 5.94 1.11 13.78
N PHE A 285 7.23 0.82 13.67
CA PHE A 285 7.83 0.18 12.50
C PHE A 285 8.26 -1.23 12.83
N ILE A 286 7.91 -2.19 11.98
CA ILE A 286 8.41 -3.56 12.04
C ILE A 286 9.11 -3.86 10.72
N THR A 287 10.34 -4.34 10.82
CA THR A 287 11.11 -4.84 9.67
C THR A 287 11.37 -6.33 9.86
N TRP A 288 10.96 -7.13 8.87
CA TRP A 288 11.39 -8.52 8.82
C TRP A 288 12.85 -8.61 8.42
N GLU A 289 13.65 -9.41 9.08
CA GLU A 289 15.02 -9.70 8.66
C GLU A 289 15.03 -10.20 7.21
N LYS A 290 15.99 -9.68 6.44
CA LYS A 290 16.14 -10.01 5.02
C LYS A 290 16.20 -11.53 4.80
N GLY A 291 15.44 -12.03 3.82
CA GLY A 291 15.37 -13.45 3.45
C GLY A 291 14.43 -14.28 4.33
N THR A 292 13.97 -13.78 5.47
CA THR A 292 13.20 -14.61 6.41
C THR A 292 11.74 -14.78 6.01
N VAL A 293 11.19 -13.89 5.21
CA VAL A 293 9.82 -14.02 4.64
C VAL A 293 9.76 -15.01 3.48
N LEU A 294 10.91 -15.38 2.89
CA LEU A 294 10.96 -16.34 1.80
C LEU A 294 10.82 -17.78 2.30
N PRO A 295 10.27 -18.68 1.47
CA PRO A 295 10.27 -20.12 1.77
C PRO A 295 11.70 -20.65 1.90
N ALA A 296 11.85 -21.87 2.44
CA ALA A 296 13.16 -22.49 2.64
C ALA A 296 13.99 -22.63 1.34
N SER A 297 13.33 -22.69 0.19
CA SER A 297 13.99 -22.67 -1.13
C SER A 297 14.69 -21.35 -1.45
N GLY A 298 14.40 -20.26 -0.72
CA GLY A 298 14.89 -18.92 -1.00
C GLY A 298 14.30 -18.29 -2.26
N GLN A 299 13.38 -18.97 -2.94
CA GLN A 299 12.78 -18.49 -4.18
C GLN A 299 11.62 -17.54 -3.91
N GLY A 300 11.45 -16.52 -4.77
CA GLY A 300 10.37 -15.57 -4.70
C GLY A 300 10.86 -14.13 -4.48
N MET A 301 9.91 -13.22 -4.39
CA MET A 301 10.15 -11.82 -4.08
C MET A 301 9.73 -11.54 -2.65
N GLU A 302 10.61 -10.97 -1.84
CA GLU A 302 10.30 -10.62 -0.45
C GLU A 302 9.09 -9.67 -0.36
N HIS A 303 8.90 -8.82 -1.36
CA HIS A 303 7.73 -7.95 -1.47
C HIS A 303 6.42 -8.74 -1.34
N MET A 304 6.19 -9.70 -2.23
CA MET A 304 4.96 -10.51 -2.25
C MET A 304 4.86 -11.46 -1.04
N ALA A 305 5.99 -12.02 -0.62
CA ALA A 305 6.04 -12.99 0.46
C ALA A 305 5.74 -12.38 1.85
N SER A 306 6.00 -11.09 2.02
CA SER A 306 5.84 -10.40 3.32
C SER A 306 4.40 -10.05 3.69
N PHE A 307 3.47 -10.01 2.74
CA PHE A 307 2.12 -9.51 2.99
C PHE A 307 1.42 -10.25 4.12
N ASP A 308 1.39 -11.57 4.06
CA ASP A 308 0.69 -12.39 5.06
C ASP A 308 1.30 -12.23 6.46
N TYR A 309 2.62 -12.13 6.57
CA TYR A 309 3.28 -11.97 7.86
C TYR A 309 2.83 -10.69 8.59
N GLY A 310 2.64 -9.59 7.87
CA GLY A 310 2.13 -8.34 8.46
C GLY A 310 0.76 -8.50 9.10
N TYR A 311 -0.11 -9.30 8.49
CA TYR A 311 -1.47 -9.52 8.98
C TYR A 311 -1.59 -10.61 10.04
N LYS A 312 -0.63 -11.53 10.14
CA LYS A 312 -0.65 -12.61 11.14
C LYS A 312 -0.44 -12.12 12.58
N ILE A 313 0.21 -10.98 12.80
CA ILE A 313 0.50 -10.45 14.14
C ILE A 313 -0.79 -9.95 14.80
N ALA A 314 -1.34 -10.76 15.70
CA ALA A 314 -2.61 -10.45 16.36
C ALA A 314 -2.50 -9.20 17.25
N ALA A 315 -1.38 -9.00 17.93
CA ALA A 315 -1.14 -7.84 18.78
C ALA A 315 -1.20 -6.50 17.99
N VAL A 316 -0.77 -6.47 16.72
CA VAL A 316 -0.87 -5.29 15.86
C VAL A 316 -2.33 -4.99 15.51
N ARG A 317 -3.11 -6.04 15.19
CA ARG A 317 -4.53 -5.86 14.91
C ARG A 317 -5.30 -5.43 16.15
N ASP A 318 -4.98 -6.02 17.33
CA ASP A 318 -5.58 -5.62 18.61
C ASP A 318 -5.30 -4.13 18.88
N TRP A 319 -4.05 -3.67 18.73
CA TRP A 319 -3.69 -2.27 18.87
C TRP A 319 -4.45 -1.35 17.91
N LEU A 320 -4.68 -1.79 16.67
CA LEU A 320 -5.44 -1.00 15.69
C LEU A 320 -6.84 -0.66 16.22
N PHE A 321 -7.53 -1.65 16.81
CA PHE A 321 -8.88 -1.48 17.35
C PHE A 321 -8.94 -0.68 18.67
N GLU A 322 -7.82 -0.48 19.34
CA GLU A 322 -7.72 0.38 20.53
C GLU A 322 -7.69 1.87 20.19
N GLN A 323 -7.46 2.23 18.92
CA GLN A 323 -7.35 3.62 18.50
C GLN A 323 -8.72 4.22 18.17
N SER A 324 -8.90 5.50 18.53
CA SER A 324 -10.07 6.32 18.16
C SER A 324 -9.65 7.77 17.91
N LYS A 325 -10.46 8.49 17.14
CA LYS A 325 -10.27 9.95 16.93
C LYS A 325 -10.74 10.74 18.15
#